data_77398329850f88c9cad71f62b9365eab
#
_entry.id   77398329850f88c9cad71f62b9365eab
#
_cell.length_a   1.000
_cell.length_b   1.000
_cell.length_c   1.000
_cell.angle_alpha   90.00
_cell.angle_beta   90.00
_cell.angle_gamma   90.00
#
_symmetry.space_group_name_H-M   'P 1'
#
loop_
_entity.id
_entity.type
_entity.pdbx_description
1 polymer ?
#
loop_
_entity_poly.entity_id
_entity_poly.type
_entity_poly.pdbx_seq_one_letter_code
_entity_poly.pdbx_strand_id
1 'polypeptide(L)'
;MNLHCTRWCGWVFIFLFAAGCGSRPPYEGKSVAQLEKMLQDADPAVQAQGAFGLSQQGPAAKEATPALAKALKSEQVAVRQNAALALGKIGPDAKDAVPELIEALADAEWSVRRQAAKALGEIGPEAGSALPALEKRQKDDNHLVRQAAEEARKKIRG
;
A
#
# COMPACT_ATOMS: atom_id res chain seq x y z
N MET A 1 67.30 18.88 -33.51
CA MET A 1 67.83 18.95 -32.13
C MET A 1 66.68 19.01 -31.19
N ASN A 2 66.47 17.85 -30.60
CA ASN A 2 66.19 17.60 -29.19
C ASN A 2 64.85 18.04 -28.62
N LEU A 3 63.98 17.07 -28.39
CA LEU A 3 63.83 16.21 -27.20
C LEU A 3 63.14 16.95 -26.05
N HIS A 4 62.07 16.58 -25.53
CA HIS A 4 61.57 15.46 -24.73
C HIS A 4 60.08 15.64 -24.52
N CYS A 5 59.19 14.77 -24.92
CA CYS A 5 58.82 13.52 -24.26
C CYS A 5 58.63 13.65 -22.74
N THR A 6 57.41 13.66 -22.30
CA THR A 6 56.85 12.96 -21.10
C THR A 6 55.35 13.01 -21.24
N ARG A 7 54.74 11.97 -21.79
CA ARG A 7 54.11 10.86 -21.10
C ARG A 7 53.55 11.22 -19.72
N TRP A 8 52.24 11.53 -19.71
CA TRP A 8 51.39 11.17 -18.57
C TRP A 8 50.11 10.57 -19.08
N CYS A 9 50.06 9.25 -18.96
CA CYS A 9 48.82 8.46 -19.03
C CYS A 9 47.92 8.88 -17.90
N GLY A 10 46.88 9.59 -18.22
CA GLY A 10 45.70 9.75 -17.36
C GLY A 10 44.62 8.88 -17.95
N TRP A 11 44.44 7.71 -17.40
CA TRP A 11 43.27 6.89 -17.64
C TRP A 11 42.03 7.62 -17.08
N VAL A 12 41.37 8.35 -17.97
CA VAL A 12 40.02 8.77 -17.70
C VAL A 12 39.17 7.53 -17.89
N PHE A 13 38.91 6.83 -16.81
CA PHE A 13 37.78 5.91 -16.70
C PHE A 13 36.51 6.73 -16.89
N ILE A 14 36.07 6.81 -18.16
CA ILE A 14 34.69 7.18 -18.45
C ILE A 14 33.86 6.02 -17.94
N PHE A 15 33.42 6.15 -16.68
CA PHE A 15 32.27 5.40 -16.20
C PHE A 15 31.09 5.86 -17.06
N LEU A 16 30.84 5.15 -18.17
CA LEU A 16 29.54 5.09 -18.80
C LEU A 16 28.59 4.49 -17.76
N PHE A 17 28.06 5.35 -16.92
CA PHE A 17 26.82 5.06 -16.23
C PHE A 17 25.79 4.87 -17.35
N ALA A 18 25.59 3.63 -17.75
CA ALA A 18 24.37 3.23 -18.44
C ALA A 18 23.25 3.61 -17.48
N ALA A 19 22.71 4.82 -17.71
CA ALA A 19 21.42 5.21 -17.13
C ALA A 19 20.41 4.23 -17.69
N GLY A 20 20.25 3.09 -17.00
CA GLY A 20 19.09 2.27 -17.14
C GLY A 20 17.90 3.20 -16.93
N CYS A 21 17.09 3.38 -17.95
CA CYS A 21 15.79 4.03 -17.88
C CYS A 21 14.88 3.25 -16.92
N GLY A 22 15.17 3.29 -15.64
CA GLY A 22 14.22 3.04 -14.58
C GLY A 22 13.45 4.34 -14.37
N SER A 23 12.38 4.57 -15.14
CA SER A 23 11.47 5.65 -14.80
C SER A 23 11.00 5.45 -13.37
N ARG A 24 11.22 6.45 -12.53
CA ARG A 24 10.73 6.41 -11.13
C ARG A 24 9.24 6.12 -11.14
N PRO A 25 8.78 5.28 -10.20
CA PRO A 25 7.36 5.02 -10.09
C PRO A 25 6.57 6.33 -9.97
N PRO A 26 5.40 6.44 -10.60
CA PRO A 26 4.64 7.70 -10.66
C PRO A 26 4.23 8.27 -9.29
N TYR A 27 4.24 7.45 -8.25
CA TYR A 27 3.93 7.84 -6.86
C TYR A 27 5.18 8.30 -6.06
N GLU A 28 6.40 8.01 -6.54
CA GLU A 28 7.63 8.34 -5.82
C GLU A 28 7.85 9.85 -5.71
N GLY A 29 8.17 10.32 -4.51
CA GLY A 29 8.40 11.74 -4.22
C GLY A 29 7.15 12.61 -4.17
N LYS A 30 5.95 12.03 -4.29
CA LYS A 30 4.70 12.77 -4.16
C LYS A 30 4.30 12.97 -2.70
N SER A 31 3.70 14.12 -2.41
CA SER A 31 3.07 14.39 -1.11
C SER A 31 1.77 13.59 -0.94
N VAL A 32 1.29 13.45 0.31
CA VAL A 32 0.01 12.81 0.64
C VAL A 32 -1.12 13.41 -0.21
N ALA A 33 -1.23 14.75 -0.27
CA ALA A 33 -2.26 15.43 -1.05
C ALA A 33 -2.20 15.13 -2.56
N GLN A 34 -0.99 14.98 -3.12
CA GLN A 34 -0.84 14.59 -4.53
C GLN A 34 -1.24 13.14 -4.77
N LEU A 35 -0.92 12.24 -3.84
CA LEU A 35 -1.31 10.83 -3.91
C LEU A 35 -2.82 10.66 -3.73
N GLU A 36 -3.43 11.44 -2.83
CA GLU A 36 -4.88 11.48 -2.63
C GLU A 36 -5.60 11.96 -3.91
N LYS A 37 -5.06 12.97 -4.60
CA LYS A 37 -5.59 13.40 -5.90
C LYS A 37 -5.53 12.27 -6.94
N MET A 38 -4.48 11.43 -6.92
CA MET A 38 -4.38 10.26 -7.81
C MET A 38 -5.47 9.23 -7.53
N LEU A 39 -5.99 9.11 -6.30
CA LEU A 39 -7.15 8.24 -6.01
C LEU A 39 -8.45 8.68 -6.71
N GLN A 40 -8.52 9.94 -7.14
CA GLN A 40 -9.69 10.51 -7.80
C GLN A 40 -9.52 10.59 -9.33
N ASP A 41 -8.41 10.06 -9.86
CA ASP A 41 -8.14 10.05 -11.29
C ASP A 41 -9.17 9.18 -12.05
N ALA A 42 -9.40 9.48 -13.32
CA ALA A 42 -10.26 8.67 -14.17
C ALA A 42 -9.63 7.32 -14.54
N ASP A 43 -8.30 7.23 -14.52
CA ASP A 43 -7.56 6.00 -14.83
C ASP A 43 -7.39 5.14 -13.55
N PRO A 44 -7.98 3.92 -13.53
CA PRO A 44 -7.83 3.00 -12.41
C PRO A 44 -6.38 2.62 -12.08
N ALA A 45 -5.50 2.62 -13.07
CA ALA A 45 -4.08 2.35 -12.84
C ALA A 45 -3.43 3.48 -12.02
N VAL A 46 -3.80 4.74 -12.30
CA VAL A 46 -3.36 5.90 -11.53
C VAL A 46 -3.94 5.86 -10.12
N GLN A 47 -5.23 5.49 -9.97
CA GLN A 47 -5.84 5.31 -8.65
C GLN A 47 -5.09 4.26 -7.82
N ALA A 48 -4.80 3.10 -8.40
CA ALA A 48 -4.07 2.02 -7.72
C ALA A 48 -2.66 2.45 -7.30
N GLN A 49 -1.97 3.24 -8.14
CA GLN A 49 -0.66 3.81 -7.83
C GLN A 49 -0.75 4.85 -6.71
N GLY A 50 -1.78 5.69 -6.68
CA GLY A 50 -2.05 6.64 -5.61
C GLY A 50 -2.23 5.93 -4.27
N ALA A 51 -3.09 4.91 -4.22
CA ALA A 51 -3.30 4.09 -3.03
C ALA A 51 -2.02 3.39 -2.57
N PHE A 52 -1.25 2.82 -3.51
CA PHE A 52 0.03 2.19 -3.19
C PHE A 52 1.04 3.21 -2.66
N GLY A 53 1.14 4.39 -3.29
CA GLY A 53 2.00 5.48 -2.81
C GLY A 53 1.68 5.89 -1.37
N LEU A 54 0.40 6.01 -1.02
CA LEU A 54 -0.06 6.28 0.35
C LEU A 54 0.37 5.16 1.31
N SER A 55 0.35 3.90 0.88
CA SER A 55 0.82 2.79 1.71
C SER A 55 2.31 2.88 2.05
N GLN A 56 3.12 3.48 1.17
CA GLN A 56 4.56 3.69 1.42
C GLN A 56 4.82 4.82 2.43
N GLN A 57 3.87 5.74 2.57
CA GLN A 57 3.95 6.83 3.54
C GLN A 57 3.57 6.37 4.97
N GLY A 58 2.88 5.25 5.09
CA GLY A 58 2.47 4.69 6.36
C GLY A 58 1.66 5.68 7.20
N PRO A 59 2.00 5.86 8.50
CA PRO A 59 1.25 6.74 9.41
C PRO A 59 1.18 8.21 8.96
N ALA A 60 2.13 8.68 8.14
CA ALA A 60 2.09 10.04 7.61
C ALA A 60 0.88 10.29 6.68
N ALA A 61 0.30 9.22 6.12
CA ALA A 61 -0.86 9.29 5.24
C ALA A 61 -2.22 9.27 5.98
N LYS A 62 -2.26 9.46 7.30
CA LYS A 62 -3.49 9.38 8.09
C LYS A 62 -4.63 10.29 7.59
N GLU A 63 -4.30 11.45 7.06
CA GLU A 63 -5.28 12.41 6.53
C GLU A 63 -6.01 11.87 5.28
N ALA A 64 -5.40 10.93 4.55
CA ALA A 64 -6.02 10.27 3.39
C ALA A 64 -6.97 9.11 3.78
N THR A 65 -7.16 8.82 5.07
CA THR A 65 -8.04 7.73 5.55
C THR A 65 -9.45 7.79 4.93
N PRO A 66 -10.15 8.94 4.86
CA PRO A 66 -11.49 8.98 4.25
C PRO A 66 -11.48 8.68 2.74
N ALA A 67 -10.45 9.14 2.03
CA ALA A 67 -10.31 8.86 0.59
C ALA A 67 -9.99 7.39 0.34
N LEU A 68 -9.15 6.77 1.18
CA LEU A 68 -8.85 5.35 1.12
C LEU A 68 -10.06 4.47 1.47
N ALA A 69 -10.85 4.86 2.48
CA ALA A 69 -12.10 4.18 2.81
C ALA A 69 -13.08 4.17 1.62
N LYS A 70 -13.21 5.31 0.91
CA LYS A 70 -13.99 5.37 -0.34
C LYS A 70 -13.41 4.48 -1.43
N ALA A 71 -12.08 4.41 -1.57
CA ALA A 71 -11.39 3.60 -2.56
C ALA A 71 -11.57 2.08 -2.34
N LEU A 72 -11.94 1.63 -1.13
CA LEU A 72 -12.35 0.24 -0.87
C LEU A 72 -13.59 -0.19 -1.65
N LYS A 73 -14.39 0.76 -2.16
CA LYS A 73 -15.61 0.50 -2.94
C LYS A 73 -15.38 0.61 -4.46
N SER A 74 -14.13 0.76 -4.91
CA SER A 74 -13.78 0.83 -6.33
C SER A 74 -14.17 -0.46 -7.06
N GLU A 75 -14.58 -0.35 -8.31
CA GLU A 75 -14.80 -1.52 -9.19
C GLU A 75 -13.52 -2.32 -9.43
N GLN A 76 -12.37 -1.66 -9.37
CA GLN A 76 -11.07 -2.26 -9.67
C GLN A 76 -10.45 -2.92 -8.44
N VAL A 77 -10.17 -4.21 -8.56
CA VAL A 77 -9.58 -5.04 -7.50
C VAL A 77 -8.27 -4.44 -6.97
N ALA A 78 -7.39 -3.98 -7.87
CA ALA A 78 -6.10 -3.41 -7.50
C ALA A 78 -6.24 -2.15 -6.64
N VAL A 79 -7.26 -1.32 -6.91
CA VAL A 79 -7.54 -0.11 -6.11
C VAL A 79 -8.01 -0.52 -4.72
N ARG A 80 -9.00 -1.43 -4.61
CA ARG A 80 -9.49 -1.91 -3.32
C ARG A 80 -8.40 -2.55 -2.48
N GLN A 81 -7.59 -3.40 -3.11
CA GLN A 81 -6.48 -4.08 -2.42
C GLN A 81 -5.44 -3.10 -1.88
N ASN A 82 -5.02 -2.12 -2.70
CA ASN A 82 -4.03 -1.13 -2.30
C ASN A 82 -4.59 -0.16 -1.26
N ALA A 83 -5.88 0.17 -1.33
CA ALA A 83 -6.55 0.97 -0.30
C ALA A 83 -6.55 0.27 1.06
N ALA A 84 -6.90 -1.03 1.09
CA ALA A 84 -6.81 -1.81 2.32
C ALA A 84 -5.37 -1.91 2.84
N LEU A 85 -4.38 -2.08 1.94
CA LEU A 85 -2.96 -2.07 2.31
C LEU A 85 -2.56 -0.74 2.96
N ALA A 86 -2.95 0.38 2.36
CA ALA A 86 -2.62 1.72 2.87
C ALA A 86 -3.23 1.96 4.25
N LEU A 87 -4.50 1.62 4.45
CA LEU A 87 -5.16 1.73 5.75
C LEU A 87 -4.46 0.89 6.84
N GLY A 88 -4.03 -0.33 6.50
CA GLY A 88 -3.23 -1.15 7.41
C GLY A 88 -1.87 -0.53 7.74
N LYS A 89 -1.21 0.12 6.76
CA LYS A 89 0.07 0.81 6.98
C LYS A 89 -0.06 2.11 7.78
N ILE A 90 -1.21 2.77 7.70
CA ILE A 90 -1.55 3.89 8.59
C ILE A 90 -1.71 3.39 10.03
N GLY A 91 -2.25 2.19 10.22
CA GLY A 91 -2.40 1.57 11.54
C GLY A 91 -3.54 2.18 12.36
N PRO A 92 -3.36 2.38 13.69
CA PRO A 92 -4.43 2.81 14.60
C PRO A 92 -5.12 4.12 14.20
N ASP A 93 -4.41 5.04 13.52
CA ASP A 93 -4.97 6.30 13.04
C ASP A 93 -6.02 6.11 11.91
N ALA A 94 -6.11 4.89 11.33
CA ALA A 94 -7.13 4.54 10.34
C ALA A 94 -8.42 3.95 10.95
N LYS A 95 -8.64 4.05 12.25
CA LYS A 95 -9.82 3.50 12.95
C LYS A 95 -11.16 3.89 12.34
N ASP A 96 -11.26 5.09 11.76
CA ASP A 96 -12.48 5.60 11.14
C ASP A 96 -12.87 4.83 9.87
N ALA A 97 -11.93 4.07 9.27
CA ALA A 97 -12.18 3.20 8.11
C ALA A 97 -12.52 1.75 8.50
N VAL A 98 -12.64 1.43 9.79
CA VAL A 98 -12.99 0.09 10.26
C VAL A 98 -14.31 -0.43 9.67
N PRO A 99 -15.39 0.37 9.57
CA PRO A 99 -16.63 -0.10 8.97
C PRO A 99 -16.47 -0.55 7.51
N GLU A 100 -15.76 0.20 6.69
CA GLU A 100 -15.52 -0.12 5.27
C GLU A 100 -14.57 -1.34 5.13
N LEU A 101 -13.60 -1.49 6.03
CA LEU A 101 -12.75 -2.68 6.05
C LEU A 101 -13.54 -3.94 6.45
N ILE A 102 -14.53 -3.81 7.32
CA ILE A 102 -15.46 -4.92 7.65
C ILE A 102 -16.28 -5.31 6.41
N GLU A 103 -16.77 -4.35 5.63
CA GLU A 103 -17.45 -4.61 4.35
C GLU A 103 -16.48 -5.34 3.39
N ALA A 104 -15.24 -4.88 3.28
CA ALA A 104 -14.22 -5.47 2.42
C ALA A 104 -13.81 -6.90 2.82
N LEU A 105 -14.08 -7.35 4.04
CA LEU A 105 -13.93 -8.76 4.41
C LEU A 105 -14.89 -9.69 3.63
N ALA A 106 -15.95 -9.15 3.02
CA ALA A 106 -16.90 -9.91 2.20
C ALA A 106 -16.66 -9.71 0.69
N ASP A 107 -15.55 -9.11 0.28
CA ASP A 107 -15.22 -8.89 -1.13
C ASP A 107 -15.21 -10.20 -1.93
N ALA A 108 -15.60 -10.14 -3.19
CA ALA A 108 -15.53 -11.28 -4.09
C ALA A 108 -14.10 -11.84 -4.23
N GLU A 109 -13.11 -10.91 -4.26
CA GLU A 109 -11.71 -11.25 -4.43
C GLU A 109 -11.02 -11.58 -3.11
N TRP A 110 -10.47 -12.78 -3.02
CA TRP A 110 -9.76 -13.25 -1.82
C TRP A 110 -8.58 -12.35 -1.41
N SER A 111 -7.90 -11.74 -2.38
CA SER A 111 -6.77 -10.85 -2.13
C SER A 111 -7.19 -9.56 -1.38
N VAL A 112 -8.38 -9.05 -1.67
CA VAL A 112 -8.97 -7.90 -0.97
C VAL A 112 -9.42 -8.33 0.43
N ARG A 113 -10.13 -9.47 0.56
CA ARG A 113 -10.53 -10.01 1.87
C ARG A 113 -9.34 -10.21 2.80
N ARG A 114 -8.25 -10.82 2.26
CA ARG A 114 -7.00 -11.01 3.02
C ARG A 114 -6.41 -9.69 3.48
N GLN A 115 -6.35 -8.70 2.58
CA GLN A 115 -5.74 -7.41 2.88
C GLN A 115 -6.57 -6.61 3.89
N ALA A 116 -7.90 -6.68 3.79
CA ALA A 116 -8.81 -6.09 4.78
C ALA A 116 -8.62 -6.71 6.17
N ALA A 117 -8.50 -8.05 6.25
CA ALA A 117 -8.23 -8.72 7.52
C ALA A 117 -6.90 -8.26 8.12
N LYS A 118 -5.84 -8.17 7.31
CA LYS A 118 -4.54 -7.65 7.77
C LYS A 118 -4.63 -6.22 8.26
N ALA A 119 -5.30 -5.34 7.51
CA ALA A 119 -5.49 -3.94 7.89
C ALA A 119 -6.18 -3.80 9.24
N LEU A 120 -7.25 -4.56 9.47
CA LEU A 120 -7.93 -4.57 10.76
C LEU A 120 -7.02 -5.03 11.91
N GLY A 121 -6.16 -6.01 11.66
CA GLY A 121 -5.15 -6.45 12.62
C GLY A 121 -4.09 -5.39 12.92
N GLU A 122 -3.66 -4.61 11.92
CA GLU A 122 -2.69 -3.51 12.10
C GLU A 122 -3.32 -2.28 12.80
N ILE A 123 -4.61 -2.03 12.61
CA ILE A 123 -5.36 -1.03 13.37
C ILE A 123 -5.42 -1.47 14.85
N GLY A 124 -5.47 -2.77 15.12
CA GLY A 124 -5.39 -3.31 16.46
C GLY A 124 -6.68 -3.17 17.26
N PRO A 125 -6.60 -2.90 18.59
CA PRO A 125 -7.76 -2.89 19.50
C PRO A 125 -8.91 -1.96 19.05
N GLU A 126 -8.60 -0.87 18.34
CA GLU A 126 -9.58 0.06 17.78
C GLU A 126 -10.51 -0.60 16.75
N ALA A 127 -10.09 -1.72 16.16
CA ALA A 127 -10.90 -2.55 15.27
C ALA A 127 -11.73 -3.62 15.98
N GLY A 128 -12.00 -3.49 17.29
CA GLY A 128 -12.75 -4.48 18.09
C GLY A 128 -14.10 -4.87 17.49
N SER A 129 -14.80 -3.94 16.84
CA SER A 129 -16.08 -4.19 16.14
C SER A 129 -15.97 -5.19 14.98
N ALA A 130 -14.75 -5.42 14.45
CA ALA A 130 -14.51 -6.35 13.35
C ALA A 130 -14.42 -7.82 13.79
N LEU A 131 -14.31 -8.12 15.08
CA LEU A 131 -14.13 -9.48 15.60
C LEU A 131 -15.17 -10.49 15.09
N PRO A 132 -16.49 -10.18 15.05
CA PRO A 132 -17.49 -11.14 14.53
C PRO A 132 -17.32 -11.40 13.02
N ALA A 133 -16.92 -10.39 12.25
CA ALA A 133 -16.70 -10.53 10.81
C ALA A 133 -15.42 -11.33 10.53
N LEU A 134 -14.35 -11.11 11.26
CA LEU A 134 -13.11 -11.88 11.19
C LEU A 134 -13.34 -13.34 11.61
N GLU A 135 -14.21 -13.62 12.57
CA GLU A 135 -14.56 -14.98 12.95
C GLU A 135 -15.22 -15.75 11.81
N LYS A 136 -16.11 -15.11 11.04
CA LYS A 136 -16.68 -15.69 9.82
C LYS A 136 -15.60 -16.05 8.80
N ARG A 137 -14.54 -15.23 8.67
CA ARG A 137 -13.44 -15.46 7.72
C ARG A 137 -12.50 -16.58 8.13
N GLN A 138 -12.57 -17.14 9.33
CA GLN A 138 -11.86 -18.36 9.70
C GLN A 138 -12.36 -19.60 8.94
N LYS A 139 -13.54 -19.50 8.29
CA LYS A 139 -14.11 -20.51 7.43
C LYS A 139 -14.06 -20.11 5.95
N ASP A 140 -13.22 -19.11 5.59
CA ASP A 140 -13.06 -18.67 4.20
C ASP A 140 -12.52 -19.81 3.33
N ASP A 141 -12.91 -19.85 2.08
CA ASP A 141 -12.43 -20.81 1.08
C ASP A 141 -10.91 -20.71 0.87
N ASN A 142 -10.36 -19.50 0.92
CA ASN A 142 -8.93 -19.26 0.74
C ASN A 142 -8.17 -19.34 2.07
N HIS A 143 -7.14 -20.18 2.12
CA HIS A 143 -6.35 -20.41 3.34
C HIS A 143 -5.59 -19.18 3.82
N LEU A 144 -5.15 -18.28 2.90
CA LEU A 144 -4.45 -17.04 3.27
C LEU A 144 -5.40 -16.03 3.95
N VAL A 145 -6.69 -16.06 3.58
CA VAL A 145 -7.72 -15.26 4.27
C VAL A 145 -7.96 -15.81 5.67
N ARG A 146 -8.08 -17.15 5.81
CA ARG A 146 -8.24 -17.78 7.13
C ARG A 146 -7.09 -17.42 8.07
N GLN A 147 -5.84 -17.51 7.57
CA GLN A 147 -4.65 -17.16 8.35
C GLN A 147 -4.67 -15.68 8.75
N ALA A 148 -4.92 -14.77 7.79
CA ALA A 148 -4.97 -13.33 8.07
C ALA A 148 -6.06 -12.97 9.09
N ALA A 149 -7.22 -13.60 9.01
CA ALA A 149 -8.31 -13.39 9.97
C ALA A 149 -7.94 -13.86 11.39
N GLU A 150 -7.24 -14.98 11.50
CA GLU A 150 -6.78 -15.46 12.81
C GLU A 150 -5.70 -14.56 13.42
N GLU A 151 -4.73 -14.12 12.61
CA GLU A 151 -3.69 -13.18 13.05
C GLU A 151 -4.29 -11.83 13.47
N ALA A 152 -5.26 -11.31 12.70
CA ALA A 152 -5.95 -10.07 13.03
C ALA A 152 -6.70 -10.18 14.36
N ARG A 153 -7.42 -11.27 14.57
CA ARG A 153 -8.14 -11.48 15.84
C ARG A 153 -7.21 -11.50 17.06
N LYS A 154 -6.02 -12.10 16.92
CA LYS A 154 -5.00 -12.10 17.97
C LYS A 154 -4.54 -10.69 18.28
N LYS A 155 -4.19 -9.90 17.23
CA LYS A 155 -3.72 -8.52 17.39
C LYS A 155 -4.79 -7.57 18.00
N ILE A 156 -6.07 -7.79 17.66
CA ILE A 156 -7.17 -6.97 18.17
C ILE A 156 -7.45 -7.28 19.65
N ARG A 157 -7.27 -8.54 20.08
CA ARG A 157 -7.54 -8.95 21.47
C ARG A 157 -6.38 -8.68 22.44
N GLY A 158 -5.15 -8.46 21.93
CA GLY A 158 -3.92 -8.25 22.70
C GLY A 158 -3.26 -9.57 23.01
#